data_a66453ef613fc7a45e670cbccb5e584b
#
_entry.id   a66453ef613fc7a45e670cbccb5e584b
#
_cell.length_a   1.000
_cell.length_b   1.000
_cell.length_c   1.000
_cell.angle_alpha   90.00
_cell.angle_beta   90.00
_cell.angle_gamma   90.00
#
_symmetry.space_group_name_H-M   'P 1'
#
loop_
_entity.id
_entity.type
_entity.pdbx_description
1 polymer ?
#
loop_
_entity_poly.entity_id
_entity_poly.type
_entity_poly.pdbx_seq_one_letter_code
_entity_poly.pdbx_strand_id
1 'polypeptide(L)'
;LTLLVGNQNYNGTGINIIEQCIDGTVRPEAFFMKMLFTALTLGAGFKGGEIVPSFFTGAAFGCLFGNLSGFSPTLCTAVGMAAVFCGVTNCPITALLISFELFGYDGMPYFLLAVAFSYMLSGYYGLYSSQKIIYSKYKTNYINRKTH
;
A
#
# COMPACT_ATOMS: atom_id res chain seq x y z
N LEU A 1 0.85 -23.59 1.72
CA LEU A 1 0.24 -22.43 2.40
C LEU A 1 -1.27 -22.44 2.22
N THR A 2 -1.79 -22.49 1.01
CA THR A 2 -3.24 -22.52 0.71
C THR A 2 -3.95 -23.68 1.41
N LEU A 3 -3.33 -24.87 1.45
CA LEU A 3 -3.87 -26.05 2.15
C LEU A 3 -3.89 -25.88 3.68
N LEU A 4 -2.95 -25.09 4.24
CA LEU A 4 -2.91 -24.81 5.69
C LEU A 4 -3.96 -23.79 6.12
N VAL A 5 -4.25 -22.82 5.28
CA VAL A 5 -5.23 -21.75 5.57
C VAL A 5 -6.65 -22.15 5.16
N GLY A 6 -6.79 -23.18 4.31
CA GLY A 6 -8.08 -23.70 3.84
C GLY A 6 -8.89 -22.72 2.98
N ASN A 7 -8.26 -21.63 2.51
CA ASN A 7 -8.94 -20.55 1.80
C ASN A 7 -8.09 -20.03 0.64
N GLN A 8 -8.71 -19.79 -0.51
CA GLN A 8 -8.04 -19.28 -1.71
C GLN A 8 -8.05 -17.74 -1.80
N ASN A 9 -8.67 -17.05 -0.87
CA ASN A 9 -8.87 -15.59 -0.90
C ASN A 9 -7.57 -14.77 -0.92
N TYR A 10 -6.47 -15.36 -0.45
CA TYR A 10 -5.16 -14.69 -0.41
C TYR A 10 -4.28 -15.03 -1.63
N ASN A 11 -4.74 -15.89 -2.52
CA ASN A 11 -4.04 -16.26 -3.74
C ASN A 11 -4.26 -15.22 -4.84
N GLY A 12 -3.28 -15.08 -5.73
CA GLY A 12 -3.35 -14.16 -6.87
C GLY A 12 -3.41 -12.69 -6.45
N THR A 13 -4.14 -11.88 -7.19
CA THR A 13 -4.25 -10.42 -6.99
C THR A 13 -5.04 -10.04 -5.74
N GLY A 14 -6.04 -10.82 -5.36
CA GLY A 14 -6.91 -10.53 -4.21
C GLY A 14 -7.85 -9.33 -4.41
N ILE A 15 -8.17 -8.99 -5.66
CA ILE A 15 -9.06 -7.86 -6.00
C ILE A 15 -10.41 -7.98 -5.30
N ASN A 16 -10.98 -9.17 -5.23
CA ASN A 16 -12.25 -9.42 -4.55
C ASN A 16 -12.24 -8.99 -3.07
N ILE A 17 -11.09 -9.10 -2.39
CA ILE A 17 -10.97 -8.65 -1.00
C ILE A 17 -10.79 -7.14 -0.94
N ILE A 18 -10.13 -6.53 -1.91
CA ILE A 18 -10.04 -5.06 -2.01
C ILE A 18 -11.44 -4.46 -2.18
N GLU A 19 -12.29 -5.06 -3.01
CA GLU A 19 -13.69 -4.66 -3.16
C GLU A 19 -14.46 -4.80 -1.85
N GLN A 20 -14.31 -5.93 -1.15
CA GLN A 20 -14.88 -6.10 0.19
C GLN A 20 -14.38 -5.08 1.21
N CYS A 21 -13.12 -4.65 1.12
CA CYS A 21 -12.59 -3.58 1.97
C CYS A 21 -13.24 -2.23 1.69
N ILE A 22 -13.56 -1.94 0.42
CA ILE A 22 -14.29 -0.74 0.03
C ILE A 22 -15.72 -0.77 0.60
N ASP A 23 -16.35 -1.95 0.62
CA ASP A 23 -17.67 -2.16 1.23
C ASP A 23 -17.63 -2.20 2.78
N GLY A 24 -16.46 -2.10 3.38
CA GLY A 24 -16.27 -2.07 4.83
C GLY A 24 -16.24 -3.44 5.52
N THR A 25 -16.25 -4.52 4.75
CA THR A 25 -16.27 -5.90 5.29
C THR A 25 -14.94 -6.60 5.03
N VAL A 26 -14.02 -6.56 5.99
CA VAL A 26 -12.74 -7.28 5.87
C VAL A 26 -12.42 -8.04 7.15
N ARG A 27 -11.75 -9.18 7.01
CA ARG A 27 -11.19 -9.91 8.15
C ARG A 27 -9.93 -9.19 8.65
N PRO A 28 -9.78 -8.97 9.97
CA PRO A 28 -8.63 -8.22 10.52
C PRO A 28 -7.27 -8.86 10.21
N GLU A 29 -7.23 -10.15 10.01
CA GLU A 29 -6.00 -10.89 9.66
C GLU A 29 -5.60 -10.80 8.19
N ALA A 30 -6.47 -10.25 7.31
CA ALA A 30 -6.28 -10.29 5.86
C ALA A 30 -4.99 -9.57 5.41
N PHE A 31 -4.67 -8.41 5.99
CA PHE A 31 -3.47 -7.66 5.62
C PHE A 31 -2.20 -8.40 6.00
N PHE A 32 -2.18 -9.02 7.21
CA PHE A 32 -1.02 -9.75 7.70
C PHE A 32 -0.78 -11.04 6.90
N MET A 33 -1.86 -11.80 6.65
CA MET A 33 -1.78 -13.01 5.83
C MET A 33 -1.27 -12.72 4.42
N LYS A 34 -1.76 -11.64 3.79
CA LYS A 34 -1.27 -11.24 2.45
C LYS A 34 0.20 -10.87 2.45
N MET A 35 0.66 -10.11 3.44
CA MET A 35 2.09 -9.79 3.60
C MET A 35 2.93 -11.06 3.71
N LEU A 36 2.53 -11.99 4.56
CA LEU A 36 3.24 -13.24 4.81
C LEU A 36 3.29 -14.12 3.54
N PHE A 37 2.15 -14.27 2.84
CA PHE A 37 2.10 -15.01 1.58
C PHE A 37 2.99 -14.38 0.51
N THR A 38 2.96 -13.06 0.38
CA THR A 38 3.80 -12.34 -0.59
C THR A 38 5.28 -12.49 -0.25
N ALA A 39 5.67 -12.29 1.02
CA ALA A 39 7.05 -12.44 1.47
C ALA A 39 7.60 -13.86 1.22
N LEU A 40 6.81 -14.89 1.52
CA LEU A 40 7.21 -16.28 1.28
C LEU A 40 7.31 -16.60 -0.22
N THR A 41 6.38 -16.09 -1.03
CA THR A 41 6.39 -16.32 -2.49
C THR A 41 7.60 -15.68 -3.15
N LEU A 42 7.88 -14.41 -2.80
CA LEU A 42 9.05 -13.69 -3.32
C LEU A 42 10.36 -14.28 -2.77
N GLY A 43 10.39 -14.63 -1.49
CA GLY A 43 11.55 -15.28 -0.86
C GLY A 43 11.86 -16.66 -1.45
N ALA A 44 10.87 -17.37 -1.97
CA ALA A 44 11.05 -18.63 -2.70
C ALA A 44 11.56 -18.43 -4.15
N GLY A 45 11.79 -17.18 -4.58
CA GLY A 45 12.34 -16.85 -5.90
C GLY A 45 11.31 -16.74 -7.03
N PHE A 46 10.02 -16.76 -6.71
CA PHE A 46 8.99 -16.49 -7.71
C PHE A 46 9.00 -15.00 -8.09
N LYS A 47 9.10 -14.71 -9.36
CA LYS A 47 8.97 -13.35 -9.89
C LYS A 47 7.50 -12.99 -9.99
N GLY A 48 7.07 -12.00 -9.22
CA GLY A 48 5.69 -11.51 -9.22
C GLY A 48 5.63 -9.99 -9.08
N GLY A 49 4.46 -9.42 -9.36
CA GLY A 49 4.22 -7.99 -9.14
C GLY A 49 4.03 -7.70 -7.66
N GLU A 50 4.78 -6.77 -7.11
CA GLU A 50 4.72 -6.38 -5.69
C GLU A 50 3.72 -5.23 -5.45
N ILE A 51 3.29 -4.56 -6.51
CA ILE A 51 2.39 -3.39 -6.45
C ILE A 51 0.99 -3.80 -5.97
N VAL A 52 0.41 -4.85 -6.55
CA VAL A 52 -0.95 -5.28 -6.18
C VAL A 52 -1.03 -5.80 -4.74
N PRO A 53 -0.09 -6.62 -4.24
CA PRO A 53 -0.02 -6.95 -2.82
C PRO A 53 0.11 -5.74 -1.89
N SER A 54 0.81 -4.69 -2.32
CA SER A 54 0.93 -3.43 -1.57
C SER A 54 -0.42 -2.72 -1.46
N PHE A 55 -1.17 -2.61 -2.57
CA PHE A 55 -2.53 -2.07 -2.55
C PHE A 55 -3.46 -2.88 -1.63
N PHE A 56 -3.41 -4.20 -1.72
CA PHE A 56 -4.20 -5.08 -0.86
C PHE A 56 -3.90 -4.83 0.62
N THR A 57 -2.63 -4.79 0.97
CA THR A 57 -2.21 -4.56 2.36
C THR A 57 -2.69 -3.20 2.87
N GLY A 58 -2.54 -2.15 2.05
CA GLY A 58 -3.03 -0.80 2.36
C GLY A 58 -4.55 -0.75 2.51
N ALA A 59 -5.28 -1.38 1.60
CA ALA A 59 -6.75 -1.47 1.64
C ALA A 59 -7.24 -2.17 2.91
N ALA A 60 -6.72 -3.36 3.18
CA ALA A 60 -7.15 -4.16 4.32
C ALA A 60 -6.82 -3.50 5.67
N PHE A 61 -5.65 -2.89 5.78
CA PHE A 61 -5.27 -2.13 6.97
C PHE A 61 -6.13 -0.88 7.15
N GLY A 62 -6.35 -0.12 6.06
CA GLY A 62 -7.20 1.07 6.08
C GLY A 62 -8.65 0.75 6.48
N CYS A 63 -9.23 -0.31 5.92
CA CYS A 63 -10.55 -0.78 6.28
C CYS A 63 -10.65 -1.17 7.76
N LEU A 64 -9.67 -1.93 8.25
CA LEU A 64 -9.60 -2.32 9.67
C LEU A 64 -9.53 -1.08 10.58
N PHE A 65 -8.70 -0.12 10.23
CA PHE A 65 -8.57 1.12 10.99
C PHE A 65 -9.87 1.94 10.97
N GLY A 66 -10.54 2.03 9.82
CA GLY A 66 -11.84 2.71 9.68
C GLY A 66 -12.89 2.10 10.60
N ASN A 67 -13.01 0.77 10.61
CA ASN A 67 -13.94 0.04 11.46
C ASN A 67 -13.65 0.22 12.96
N LEU A 68 -12.38 0.25 13.36
CA LEU A 68 -11.99 0.44 14.76
C LEU A 68 -12.17 1.89 15.24
N SER A 69 -11.93 2.85 14.37
CA SER A 69 -11.97 4.28 14.70
C SER A 69 -13.34 4.91 14.50
N GLY A 70 -14.30 4.20 13.89
CA GLY A 70 -15.63 4.73 13.58
C GLY A 70 -15.65 5.72 12.40
N PHE A 71 -14.58 5.80 11.62
CA PHE A 71 -14.55 6.55 10.37
C PHE A 71 -15.13 5.73 9.21
N SER A 72 -15.42 6.41 8.08
CA SER A 72 -15.87 5.71 6.88
C SER A 72 -14.82 4.68 6.43
N PRO A 73 -15.13 3.37 6.44
CA PRO A 73 -14.20 2.32 6.03
C PRO A 73 -13.72 2.50 4.59
N THR A 74 -14.61 2.94 3.70
CA THR A 74 -14.30 3.22 2.29
C THR A 74 -13.22 4.27 2.14
N LEU A 75 -13.35 5.41 2.85
CA LEU A 75 -12.35 6.48 2.81
C LEU A 75 -11.01 6.02 3.41
N CYS A 76 -11.06 5.33 4.55
CA CYS A 76 -9.86 4.81 5.20
C CYS A 76 -9.14 3.76 4.34
N THR A 77 -9.90 2.92 3.62
CA THR A 77 -9.36 1.96 2.63
C THR A 77 -8.60 2.68 1.53
N ALA A 78 -9.21 3.70 0.92
CA ALA A 78 -8.61 4.48 -0.15
C ALA A 78 -7.34 5.21 0.30
N VAL A 79 -7.38 5.85 1.46
CA VAL A 79 -6.24 6.55 2.07
C VAL A 79 -5.12 5.56 2.42
N GLY A 80 -5.45 4.39 2.96
CA GLY A 80 -4.50 3.33 3.26
C GLY A 80 -3.79 2.79 2.01
N MET A 81 -4.55 2.57 0.92
CA MET A 81 -3.97 2.18 -0.37
C MET A 81 -2.98 3.22 -0.89
N ALA A 82 -3.36 4.50 -0.90
CA ALA A 82 -2.51 5.60 -1.34
C ALA A 82 -1.22 5.72 -0.53
N ALA A 83 -1.34 5.63 0.80
CA ALA A 83 -0.21 5.73 1.71
C ALA A 83 0.79 4.58 1.53
N VAL A 84 0.31 3.33 1.52
CA VAL A 84 1.18 2.16 1.36
C VAL A 84 1.85 2.15 -0.01
N PHE A 85 1.10 2.46 -1.07
CA PHE A 85 1.68 2.56 -2.42
C PHE A 85 2.77 3.63 -2.50
N CYS A 86 2.54 4.82 -1.94
CA CYS A 86 3.55 5.88 -1.88
C CYS A 86 4.80 5.43 -1.11
N GLY A 87 4.61 4.79 0.05
CA GLY A 87 5.72 4.32 0.88
C GLY A 87 6.59 3.27 0.20
N VAL A 88 5.97 2.35 -0.53
CA VAL A 88 6.64 1.24 -1.23
C VAL A 88 7.34 1.72 -2.50
N THR A 89 6.68 2.55 -3.31
CA THR A 89 7.23 3.03 -4.60
C THR A 89 8.10 4.27 -4.46
N ASN A 90 7.97 5.00 -3.37
CA ASN A 90 8.65 6.27 -3.13
C ASN A 90 8.32 7.36 -4.17
N CYS A 91 7.10 7.31 -4.74
CA CYS A 91 6.60 8.18 -5.80
C CYS A 91 5.31 8.91 -5.37
N PRO A 92 5.40 10.05 -4.67
CA PRO A 92 4.23 10.72 -4.08
C PRO A 92 3.27 11.28 -5.13
N ILE A 93 3.77 11.85 -6.21
CA ILE A 93 2.92 12.41 -7.29
C ILE A 93 2.10 11.32 -7.96
N THR A 94 2.74 10.19 -8.29
CA THR A 94 2.05 9.05 -8.91
C THR A 94 1.00 8.47 -7.95
N ALA A 95 1.31 8.37 -6.66
CA ALA A 95 0.37 7.88 -5.66
C ALA A 95 -0.87 8.77 -5.56
N LEU A 96 -0.70 10.09 -5.59
CA LEU A 96 -1.81 11.05 -5.59
C LEU A 96 -2.67 10.93 -6.85
N LEU A 97 -2.06 10.89 -8.03
CA LEU A 97 -2.78 10.78 -9.30
C LEU A 97 -3.61 9.50 -9.38
N ILE A 98 -3.02 8.36 -9.00
CA ILE A 98 -3.74 7.08 -8.94
C ILE A 98 -4.89 7.14 -7.95
N SER A 99 -4.69 7.77 -6.79
CA SER A 99 -5.75 7.90 -5.79
C SER A 99 -6.93 8.73 -6.30
N PHE A 100 -6.67 9.82 -7.02
CA PHE A 100 -7.71 10.64 -7.62
C PHE A 100 -8.45 9.93 -8.76
N GLU A 101 -7.74 9.13 -9.54
CA GLU A 101 -8.34 8.35 -10.63
C GLU A 101 -9.24 7.23 -10.11
N LEU A 102 -8.82 6.53 -9.05
CA LEU A 102 -9.57 5.39 -8.50
C LEU A 102 -10.72 5.80 -7.58
N PHE A 103 -10.55 6.85 -6.77
CA PHE A 103 -11.47 7.21 -5.70
C PHE A 103 -12.10 8.61 -5.85
N GLY A 104 -11.73 9.34 -6.89
CA GLY A 104 -12.22 10.71 -7.10
C GLY A 104 -11.58 11.74 -6.19
N TYR A 105 -12.12 12.96 -6.22
CA TYR A 105 -11.53 14.10 -5.54
C TYR A 105 -12.11 14.38 -4.13
N ASP A 106 -13.16 13.68 -3.72
CA ASP A 106 -13.84 13.92 -2.46
C ASP A 106 -12.94 13.70 -1.23
N GLY A 107 -11.98 12.78 -1.34
CA GLY A 107 -10.98 12.49 -0.32
C GLY A 107 -9.65 13.24 -0.47
N MET A 108 -9.55 14.24 -1.35
CA MET A 108 -8.31 14.93 -1.70
C MET A 108 -7.45 15.36 -0.50
N PRO A 109 -7.96 16.08 0.52
CA PRO A 109 -7.14 16.52 1.64
C PRO A 109 -6.55 15.35 2.43
N TYR A 110 -7.28 14.26 2.57
CA TYR A 110 -6.82 13.06 3.27
C TYR A 110 -5.73 12.33 2.48
N PHE A 111 -5.87 12.23 1.15
CA PHE A 111 -4.83 11.64 0.28
C PHE A 111 -3.55 12.45 0.32
N LEU A 112 -3.63 13.79 0.24
CA LEU A 112 -2.48 14.68 0.32
C LEU A 112 -1.70 14.50 1.62
N LEU A 113 -2.39 14.52 2.76
CA LEU A 113 -1.79 14.33 4.07
C LEU A 113 -1.15 12.94 4.20
N ALA A 114 -1.89 11.89 3.87
CA ALA A 114 -1.41 10.51 4.00
C ALA A 114 -0.19 10.23 3.12
N VAL A 115 -0.21 10.69 1.87
CA VAL A 115 0.91 10.55 0.94
C VAL A 115 2.11 11.37 1.40
N ALA A 116 1.92 12.60 1.90
CA ALA A 116 3.01 13.43 2.42
C ALA A 116 3.70 12.76 3.61
N PHE A 117 2.94 12.31 4.61
CA PHE A 117 3.50 11.58 5.76
C PHE A 117 4.17 10.28 5.35
N SER A 118 3.53 9.48 4.49
CA SER A 118 4.10 8.24 4.00
C SER A 118 5.42 8.46 3.26
N TYR A 119 5.49 9.47 2.40
CA TYR A 119 6.72 9.83 1.68
C TYR A 119 7.84 10.26 2.62
N MET A 120 7.54 11.04 3.65
CA MET A 120 8.53 11.45 4.64
C MET A 120 9.05 10.27 5.46
N LEU A 121 8.16 9.37 5.90
CA LEU A 121 8.51 8.24 6.76
C LEU A 121 9.18 7.09 6.02
N SER A 122 8.91 6.90 4.72
CA SER A 122 9.48 5.81 3.92
C SER A 122 11.00 5.88 3.73
N GLY A 123 11.62 6.99 4.10
CA GLY A 123 13.07 7.18 3.96
C GLY A 123 13.54 7.05 2.50
N TYR A 124 14.65 6.35 2.30
CA TYR A 124 15.27 6.14 0.98
C TYR A 124 15.11 4.72 0.45
N TYR A 125 14.19 3.96 1.02
CA TYR A 125 13.84 2.62 0.57
C TYR A 125 12.78 2.69 -0.52
N GLY A 126 12.89 1.83 -1.53
CA GLY A 126 11.93 1.75 -2.63
C GLY A 126 11.95 0.38 -3.28
N LEU A 127 10.83 0.04 -3.91
CA LEU A 127 10.63 -1.23 -4.60
C LEU A 127 11.61 -1.44 -5.76
N TYR A 128 12.03 -0.36 -6.41
CA TYR A 128 12.87 -0.40 -7.60
C TYR A 128 14.31 -0.05 -7.27
N SER A 129 15.20 -1.04 -7.28
CA SER A 129 16.64 -0.85 -7.03
C SER A 129 17.35 0.07 -8.04
N SER A 130 16.75 0.28 -9.22
CA SER A 130 17.23 1.22 -10.24
C SER A 130 16.85 2.67 -9.97
N GLN A 131 15.91 2.94 -9.07
CA GLN A 131 15.47 4.28 -8.71
C GLN A 131 16.59 5.02 -7.96
N LYS A 132 16.82 6.27 -8.32
CA LYS A 132 17.79 7.14 -7.66
C LYS A 132 17.08 8.31 -7.03
N ILE A 133 17.40 8.56 -5.77
CA ILE A 133 16.96 9.78 -5.06
C ILE A 133 18.11 10.76 -5.08
N ILE A 134 17.90 11.87 -5.77
CA ILE A 134 18.96 12.86 -6.07
C ILE A 134 19.12 13.84 -4.90
N TYR A 135 17.99 14.28 -4.32
CA TYR A 135 17.98 15.23 -3.21
C TYR A 135 17.52 14.57 -1.91
N SER A 136 18.08 15.00 -0.80
CA SER A 136 17.64 14.54 0.51
C SER A 136 16.20 14.98 0.79
N LYS A 137 15.38 14.11 1.39
CA LYS A 137 14.02 14.43 1.82
C LYS A 137 13.97 15.37 3.03
N TYR A 138 15.04 15.43 3.81
CA TYR A 138 15.09 16.14 5.08
C TYR A 138 16.02 17.38 5.07
N LYS A 139 16.96 17.44 4.12
CA LYS A 139 17.93 18.53 4.01
C LYS A 139 18.11 18.91 2.56
N THR A 140 18.40 20.18 2.28
CA THR A 140 18.66 20.69 0.92
C THR A 140 20.02 20.24 0.35
N ASN A 141 20.40 18.99 0.57
CA ASN A 141 21.68 18.45 0.14
C ASN A 141 21.49 17.48 -1.03
N TYR A 142 22.38 17.53 -1.99
CA TYR A 142 22.50 16.58 -3.08
C TYR A 142 23.12 15.28 -2.56
N ILE A 143 22.41 14.15 -2.68
CA ILE A 143 22.88 12.86 -2.16
C ILE A 143 23.11 11.79 -3.21
N ASN A 144 22.42 11.85 -4.36
CA ASN A 144 22.48 10.87 -5.45
C ASN A 144 22.59 9.40 -4.98
N ARG A 145 21.64 8.99 -4.15
CA ARG A 145 21.62 7.66 -3.53
C ARG A 145 20.66 6.73 -4.28
N LYS A 146 21.09 5.49 -4.54
CA LYS A 146 20.17 4.44 -5.02
C LYS A 146 19.24 4.02 -3.88
N THR A 147 18.00 3.69 -4.21
CA THR A 147 17.06 3.04 -3.28
C THR A 147 17.56 1.63 -2.97
N HIS A 148 17.40 1.22 -1.75
CA HIS A 148 17.73 -0.12 -1.27
C HIS A 148 16.46 -0.93 -1.09
#